data_c57276b06bfc990df22c02553815ef50
#
_entry.id   c57276b06bfc990df22c02553815ef50
#
_cell.length_a   1.000
_cell.length_b   1.000
_cell.length_c   1.000
_cell.angle_alpha   90.00
_cell.angle_beta   90.00
_cell.angle_gamma   90.00
#
_symmetry.space_group_name_H-M   'P 1'
#
loop_
_entity.id
_entity.type
_entity.pdbx_description
1 polymer ?
#
loop_
_entity_poly.entity_id
_entity_poly.type
_entity_poly.pdbx_seq_one_letter_code
_entity_poly.pdbx_strand_id
1 'polypeptide(L)'
;MYSQFNLKYLYIISITLFQIGSALCGAAPNMDVLIVGRAICGSGGAGAYVGVMTLLSVMTTDQERPAYLSIPSITWGTAMVLGPIIGGAFTVSKAGWRWAFYINLLIGAVCAPVYLILVPSKDARPGATLKDRVTKIDFVGFAILSGIFVALLMAISFGGAVYPWNSGRIIALFVVAGVLTVVYWLQQGFSIGTPREIRLIPFEFLANVQLMLVFFCETTAATSTYIPVYFLPLYFQLVRGDSALIAGVRLLPFVCFLIASILIAGQVVSRTGHWQSWFFGGSTLALIGGALLYTVDEHTSNANIYGYSIIAATGTGAYLQLPFAVAQSAVAPRWIFVAVGLISFAQLAAPSVALSIANTAFINEATLNLIAYLPDYSEDQITRIISGVGSQYIDQMSASQRTGVISIITQAMDKPYVLVITSGALSLILSTILVARTNTDRKRSKVMENDAA
;
A
#
# COMPACT_ATOMS: atom_id res chain seq x y z
N MET A 1 10.63 -2.76 16.43
CA MET A 1 9.97 -2.64 17.76
C MET A 1 9.36 -3.95 18.23
N TYR A 2 8.52 -4.65 17.45
CA TYR A 2 7.89 -5.93 17.85
C TYR A 2 8.87 -7.05 18.20
N SER A 3 10.10 -7.00 17.70
CA SER A 3 11.19 -7.92 18.09
C SER A 3 11.83 -7.63 19.47
N GLN A 4 11.53 -6.50 20.10
CA GLN A 4 12.16 -6.06 21.34
C GLN A 4 11.19 -5.96 22.53
N PHE A 5 9.92 -5.67 22.26
CA PHE A 5 8.90 -5.41 23.27
C PHE A 5 7.85 -6.50 23.31
N ASN A 6 7.06 -6.49 24.38
CA ASN A 6 5.89 -7.35 24.49
C ASN A 6 4.85 -6.96 23.44
N LEU A 7 4.40 -7.95 22.66
CA LEU A 7 3.52 -7.78 21.51
C LEU A 7 2.20 -7.11 21.90
N LYS A 8 1.58 -7.53 23.00
CA LYS A 8 0.31 -6.99 23.47
C LYS A 8 0.40 -5.51 23.79
N TYR A 9 1.39 -5.13 24.62
CA TYR A 9 1.52 -3.72 25.03
C TYR A 9 1.88 -2.81 23.85
N LEU A 10 2.76 -3.27 22.95
CA LEU A 10 3.13 -2.49 21.76
C LEU A 10 1.93 -2.32 20.81
N TYR A 11 1.10 -3.35 20.68
CA TYR A 11 -0.15 -3.29 19.91
C TYR A 11 -1.14 -2.29 20.50
N ILE A 12 -1.34 -2.33 21.84
CA ILE A 12 -2.21 -1.38 22.56
C ILE A 12 -1.69 0.05 22.39
N ILE A 13 -0.39 0.29 22.54
CA ILE A 13 0.22 1.61 22.33
C ILE A 13 -0.03 2.10 20.91
N SER A 14 0.12 1.23 19.92
CA SER A 14 -0.12 1.58 18.51
C SER A 14 -1.58 1.98 18.26
N ILE A 15 -2.54 1.22 18.78
CA ILE A 15 -3.96 1.58 18.71
C ILE A 15 -4.23 2.90 19.43
N THR A 16 -3.65 3.11 20.61
CA THR A 16 -3.83 4.34 21.38
C THR A 16 -3.29 5.55 20.60
N LEU A 17 -2.12 5.44 19.99
CA LEU A 17 -1.57 6.48 19.11
C LEU A 17 -2.49 6.77 17.92
N PHE A 18 -3.05 5.73 17.29
CA PHE A 18 -4.03 5.89 16.22
C PHE A 18 -5.28 6.65 16.69
N GLN A 19 -5.79 6.34 17.88
CA GLN A 19 -6.95 7.02 18.47
C GLN A 19 -6.65 8.49 18.80
N ILE A 20 -5.48 8.77 19.40
CA ILE A 20 -5.04 10.15 19.67
C ILE A 20 -4.93 10.94 18.37
N GLY A 21 -4.28 10.35 17.32
CA GLY A 21 -4.18 10.99 16.02
C GLY A 21 -5.56 11.26 15.39
N SER A 22 -6.49 10.30 15.49
CA SER A 22 -7.88 10.47 15.02
C SER A 22 -8.61 11.58 15.77
N ALA A 23 -8.47 11.66 17.10
CA ALA A 23 -9.05 12.74 17.90
C ALA A 23 -8.50 14.11 17.50
N LEU A 24 -7.18 14.23 17.31
CA LEU A 24 -6.54 15.46 16.83
C LEU A 24 -7.04 15.87 15.45
N CYS A 25 -7.19 14.92 14.51
CA CYS A 25 -7.72 15.20 13.18
C CYS A 25 -9.17 15.72 13.24
N GLY A 26 -10.02 15.09 14.06
CA GLY A 26 -11.41 15.51 14.23
C GLY A 26 -11.55 16.88 14.91
N ALA A 27 -10.66 17.20 15.83
CA ALA A 27 -10.65 18.48 16.56
C ALA A 27 -9.83 19.57 15.88
N ALA A 28 -9.19 19.31 14.74
CA ALA A 28 -8.23 20.22 14.10
C ALA A 28 -8.87 21.59 13.76
N PRO A 29 -8.34 22.70 14.29
CA PRO A 29 -8.80 24.05 13.97
C PRO A 29 -8.21 24.57 12.66
N ASN A 30 -7.05 24.05 12.23
CA ASN A 30 -6.32 24.45 11.04
C ASN A 30 -5.65 23.24 10.38
N MET A 31 -5.07 23.48 9.21
CA MET A 31 -4.41 22.42 8.39
C MET A 31 -3.16 21.87 9.09
N ASP A 32 -2.41 22.67 9.82
CA ASP A 32 -1.16 22.23 10.47
C ASP A 32 -1.45 21.16 11.54
N VAL A 33 -2.47 21.39 12.37
CA VAL A 33 -2.90 20.40 13.38
C VAL A 33 -3.45 19.15 12.72
N LEU A 34 -4.16 19.28 11.60
CA LEU A 34 -4.63 18.13 10.82
C LEU A 34 -3.46 17.30 10.29
N ILE A 35 -2.42 17.93 9.76
CA ILE A 35 -1.21 17.24 9.25
C ILE A 35 -0.51 16.48 10.39
N VAL A 36 -0.31 17.12 11.54
CA VAL A 36 0.30 16.47 12.71
C VAL A 36 -0.56 15.31 13.19
N GLY A 37 -1.88 15.51 13.30
CA GLY A 37 -2.82 14.45 13.66
C GLY A 37 -2.75 13.24 12.69
N ARG A 38 -2.66 13.50 11.38
CA ARG A 38 -2.49 12.47 10.35
C ARG A 38 -1.17 11.71 10.49
N ALA A 39 -0.07 12.39 10.82
CA ALA A 39 1.23 11.75 11.04
C ALA A 39 1.20 10.80 12.25
N ILE A 40 0.58 11.24 13.36
CA ILE A 40 0.40 10.41 14.58
C ILE A 40 -0.51 9.22 14.27
N CYS A 41 -1.64 9.46 13.58
CA CYS A 41 -2.59 8.43 13.17
C CYS A 41 -1.90 7.38 12.26
N GLY A 42 -1.11 7.83 11.28
CA GLY A 42 -0.35 6.94 10.39
C GLY A 42 0.66 6.07 11.14
N SER A 43 1.39 6.66 12.09
CA SER A 43 2.36 5.93 12.92
C SER A 43 1.67 4.86 13.78
N GLY A 44 0.54 5.20 14.40
CA GLY A 44 -0.28 4.26 15.17
C GLY A 44 -0.88 3.15 14.30
N GLY A 45 -1.43 3.52 13.14
CA GLY A 45 -2.03 2.59 12.19
C GLY A 45 -1.03 1.59 11.61
N ALA A 46 0.16 2.06 11.21
CA ALA A 46 1.24 1.18 10.75
C ALA A 46 1.68 0.21 11.85
N GLY A 47 1.85 0.69 13.08
CA GLY A 47 2.17 -0.15 14.23
C GLY A 47 1.09 -1.21 14.49
N ALA A 48 -0.19 -0.83 14.46
CA ALA A 48 -1.30 -1.75 14.65
C ALA A 48 -1.34 -2.83 13.54
N TYR A 49 -1.15 -2.44 12.26
CA TYR A 49 -1.12 -3.37 11.14
C TYR A 49 0.00 -4.39 11.26
N VAL A 50 1.24 -3.93 11.47
CA VAL A 50 2.41 -4.82 11.68
C VAL A 50 2.17 -5.71 12.91
N GLY A 51 1.50 -5.17 13.95
CA GLY A 51 1.13 -5.90 15.16
C GLY A 51 0.20 -7.08 14.87
N VAL A 52 -0.85 -6.88 14.09
CA VAL A 52 -1.78 -7.97 13.69
C VAL A 52 -1.03 -9.03 12.91
N MET A 53 -0.25 -8.66 11.89
CA MET A 53 0.53 -9.60 11.09
C MET A 53 1.54 -10.38 11.93
N THR A 54 2.18 -9.71 12.88
CA THR A 54 3.14 -10.33 13.79
C THR A 54 2.46 -11.29 14.78
N LEU A 55 1.33 -10.89 15.38
CA LEU A 55 0.56 -11.73 16.30
C LEU A 55 0.10 -13.00 15.60
N LEU A 56 -0.52 -12.89 14.43
CA LEU A 56 -0.95 -14.05 13.64
C LEU A 56 0.23 -14.96 13.30
N SER A 57 1.36 -14.39 12.90
CA SER A 57 2.57 -15.16 12.54
C SER A 57 3.15 -15.97 13.70
N VAL A 58 3.04 -15.44 14.92
CA VAL A 58 3.58 -16.09 16.13
C VAL A 58 2.61 -17.10 16.75
N MET A 59 1.31 -16.97 16.43
CA MET A 59 0.24 -17.82 16.96
C MET A 59 -0.12 -18.99 16.04
N THR A 60 0.43 -19.02 14.82
CA THR A 60 0.12 -20.04 13.81
C THR A 60 1.35 -20.86 13.44
N THR A 61 1.12 -22.12 13.08
CA THR A 61 2.15 -22.99 12.49
C THR A 61 2.50 -22.55 11.07
N ASP A 62 3.65 -22.97 10.55
CA ASP A 62 4.07 -22.63 9.18
C ASP A 62 3.07 -23.06 8.13
N GLN A 63 2.38 -24.18 8.36
CA GLN A 63 1.35 -24.69 7.46
C GLN A 63 0.05 -23.86 7.50
N GLU A 64 -0.38 -23.43 8.68
CA GLU A 64 -1.63 -22.66 8.85
C GLU A 64 -1.47 -21.19 8.48
N ARG A 65 -0.26 -20.67 8.58
CA ARG A 65 0.07 -19.25 8.45
C ARG A 65 -0.49 -18.57 7.19
N PRO A 66 -0.42 -19.16 5.97
CA PRO A 66 -1.00 -18.53 4.77
C PRO A 66 -2.50 -18.29 4.89
N ALA A 67 -3.24 -19.23 5.49
CA ALA A 67 -4.68 -19.10 5.69
C ALA A 67 -5.01 -18.00 6.70
N TYR A 68 -4.34 -17.98 7.86
CA TYR A 68 -4.60 -16.97 8.89
C TYR A 68 -4.18 -15.56 8.48
N LEU A 69 -3.06 -15.39 7.77
CA LEU A 69 -2.60 -14.09 7.27
C LEU A 69 -3.49 -13.52 6.15
N SER A 70 -4.33 -14.35 5.53
CA SER A 70 -5.33 -13.90 4.54
C SER A 70 -6.59 -13.28 5.18
N ILE A 71 -6.93 -13.64 6.43
CA ILE A 71 -8.17 -13.20 7.10
C ILE A 71 -8.27 -11.66 7.25
N PRO A 72 -7.21 -10.92 7.64
CA PRO A 72 -7.28 -9.47 7.76
C PRO A 72 -7.69 -8.75 6.48
N SER A 73 -7.54 -9.39 5.30
CA SER A 73 -7.96 -8.82 4.03
C SER A 73 -9.49 -8.60 3.94
N ILE A 74 -10.29 -9.36 4.67
CA ILE A 74 -11.75 -9.16 4.76
C ILE A 74 -12.04 -7.80 5.39
N THR A 75 -11.43 -7.50 6.53
CA THR A 75 -11.59 -6.22 7.22
C THR A 75 -11.08 -5.07 6.35
N TRP A 76 -9.95 -5.27 5.70
CA TRP A 76 -9.32 -4.26 4.86
C TRP A 76 -10.16 -3.93 3.61
N GLY A 77 -10.66 -4.94 2.92
CA GLY A 77 -11.54 -4.75 1.77
C GLY A 77 -12.90 -4.16 2.16
N THR A 78 -13.47 -4.57 3.30
CA THR A 78 -14.68 -3.94 3.85
C THR A 78 -14.45 -2.46 4.11
N ALA A 79 -13.32 -2.08 4.71
CA ALA A 79 -12.95 -0.70 4.97
C ALA A 79 -12.74 0.12 3.68
N MET A 80 -12.19 -0.48 2.61
CA MET A 80 -12.04 0.16 1.31
C MET A 80 -13.37 0.58 0.69
N VAL A 81 -14.40 -0.24 0.86
CA VAL A 81 -15.75 0.06 0.33
C VAL A 81 -16.50 1.01 1.25
N LEU A 82 -16.50 0.74 2.56
CA LEU A 82 -17.24 1.55 3.52
C LEU A 82 -16.62 2.93 3.72
N GLY A 83 -15.31 3.10 3.52
CA GLY A 83 -14.60 4.37 3.71
C GLY A 83 -15.22 5.52 2.93
N PRO A 84 -15.27 5.46 1.59
CA PRO A 84 -15.90 6.49 0.77
C PRO A 84 -17.38 6.69 1.08
N ILE A 85 -18.13 5.61 1.38
CA ILE A 85 -19.55 5.67 1.71
C ILE A 85 -19.78 6.44 3.01
N ILE A 86 -19.07 6.06 4.07
CA ILE A 86 -19.18 6.67 5.39
C ILE A 86 -18.63 8.11 5.35
N GLY A 87 -17.48 8.32 4.71
CA GLY A 87 -16.89 9.64 4.55
C GLY A 87 -17.79 10.60 3.77
N GLY A 88 -18.35 10.14 2.66
CA GLY A 88 -19.31 10.89 1.86
C GLY A 88 -20.60 11.22 2.64
N ALA A 89 -21.15 10.25 3.36
CA ALA A 89 -22.33 10.46 4.20
C ALA A 89 -22.10 11.50 5.30
N PHE A 90 -20.95 11.48 5.95
CA PHE A 90 -20.61 12.51 6.96
C PHE A 90 -20.43 13.89 6.32
N THR A 91 -19.83 13.99 5.15
CA THR A 91 -19.57 15.26 4.48
C THR A 91 -20.86 16.01 4.13
N VAL A 92 -21.92 15.30 3.72
CA VAL A 92 -23.22 15.89 3.40
C VAL A 92 -24.17 16.00 4.62
N SER A 93 -23.84 15.37 5.72
CA SER A 93 -24.65 15.40 6.96
C SER A 93 -24.36 16.64 7.80
N LYS A 94 -25.27 16.94 8.75
CA LYS A 94 -25.06 17.99 9.75
C LYS A 94 -23.86 17.72 10.68
N ALA A 95 -23.39 16.46 10.78
CA ALA A 95 -22.22 16.08 11.58
C ALA A 95 -20.92 16.59 10.99
N GLY A 96 -20.84 16.70 9.65
CA GLY A 96 -19.67 17.19 8.93
C GLY A 96 -18.51 16.18 8.85
N TRP A 97 -17.52 16.50 8.05
CA TRP A 97 -16.36 15.64 7.73
C TRP A 97 -15.53 15.21 8.95
N ARG A 98 -15.55 15.98 10.04
CA ARG A 98 -14.82 15.68 11.27
C ARG A 98 -15.24 14.36 11.91
N TRP A 99 -16.49 13.97 11.73
CA TRP A 99 -17.01 12.70 12.24
C TRP A 99 -16.40 11.48 11.54
N ALA A 100 -15.86 11.64 10.34
CA ALA A 100 -15.08 10.58 9.70
C ALA A 100 -13.81 10.18 10.49
N PHE A 101 -13.31 11.07 11.34
CA PHE A 101 -12.22 10.78 12.27
C PHE A 101 -12.74 10.31 13.64
N TYR A 102 -13.79 10.94 14.18
CA TYR A 102 -14.34 10.55 15.47
C TYR A 102 -14.94 9.15 15.50
N ILE A 103 -15.43 8.63 14.38
CA ILE A 103 -15.94 7.24 14.30
C ILE A 103 -14.87 6.21 14.71
N ASN A 104 -13.60 6.49 14.46
CA ASN A 104 -12.50 5.61 14.84
C ASN A 104 -12.41 5.45 16.37
N LEU A 105 -12.73 6.50 17.13
CA LEU A 105 -12.74 6.46 18.60
C LEU A 105 -13.84 5.53 19.11
N LEU A 106 -15.03 5.60 18.50
CA LEU A 106 -16.15 4.73 18.85
C LEU A 106 -15.84 3.25 18.54
N ILE A 107 -15.31 2.99 17.34
CA ILE A 107 -14.89 1.64 16.95
C ILE A 107 -13.80 1.14 17.91
N GLY A 108 -12.82 1.97 18.23
CA GLY A 108 -11.75 1.63 19.16
C GLY A 108 -12.27 1.31 20.57
N ALA A 109 -13.26 2.07 21.08
CA ALA A 109 -13.89 1.81 22.37
C ALA A 109 -14.66 0.48 22.37
N VAL A 110 -15.42 0.17 21.31
CA VAL A 110 -16.13 -1.11 21.17
C VAL A 110 -15.15 -2.30 21.08
N CYS A 111 -14.02 -2.12 20.38
CA CYS A 111 -13.01 -3.16 20.26
C CYS A 111 -12.08 -3.26 21.49
N ALA A 112 -12.09 -2.29 22.41
CA ALA A 112 -11.19 -2.24 23.57
C ALA A 112 -11.18 -3.53 24.41
N PRO A 113 -12.32 -4.13 24.78
CA PRO A 113 -12.34 -5.38 25.54
C PRO A 113 -11.56 -6.49 24.84
N VAL A 114 -11.64 -6.58 23.50
CA VAL A 114 -10.98 -7.63 22.70
C VAL A 114 -9.46 -7.50 22.82
N TYR A 115 -8.88 -6.35 22.50
CA TYR A 115 -7.42 -6.21 22.51
C TYR A 115 -6.83 -6.05 23.92
N LEU A 116 -7.62 -5.60 24.90
CA LEU A 116 -7.16 -5.52 26.28
C LEU A 116 -7.19 -6.88 27.00
N ILE A 117 -8.18 -7.72 26.71
CA ILE A 117 -8.38 -8.98 27.44
C ILE A 117 -7.89 -10.18 26.63
N LEU A 118 -8.31 -10.31 25.35
CA LEU A 118 -8.12 -11.53 24.58
C LEU A 118 -6.76 -11.64 23.91
N VAL A 119 -6.07 -10.52 23.58
CA VAL A 119 -4.74 -10.60 22.98
C VAL A 119 -3.74 -11.12 24.00
N PRO A 120 -3.01 -12.22 23.67
CA PRO A 120 -2.07 -12.84 24.59
C PRO A 120 -0.85 -11.95 24.83
N SER A 121 -0.41 -11.91 26.09
CA SER A 121 0.83 -11.23 26.46
C SER A 121 2.02 -12.14 26.10
N LYS A 122 2.71 -11.82 25.02
CA LYS A 122 3.90 -12.53 24.57
C LYS A 122 5.07 -11.59 24.50
N ASP A 123 6.08 -11.81 25.33
CA ASP A 123 7.29 -11.02 25.37
C ASP A 123 8.31 -11.59 24.37
N ALA A 124 8.75 -10.75 23.44
CA ALA A 124 9.78 -11.14 22.46
C ALA A 124 11.16 -11.38 23.11
N ARG A 125 11.41 -10.75 24.27
CA ARG A 125 12.70 -10.85 25.01
C ARG A 125 12.47 -10.90 26.53
N PRO A 126 12.08 -12.07 27.06
CA PRO A 126 11.85 -12.22 28.50
C PRO A 126 13.13 -11.85 29.30
N GLY A 127 12.95 -11.08 30.39
CA GLY A 127 14.04 -10.68 31.27
C GLY A 127 14.90 -9.49 30.84
N ALA A 128 14.73 -8.97 29.60
CA ALA A 128 15.47 -7.79 29.14
C ALA A 128 14.96 -6.51 29.83
N THR A 129 15.89 -5.64 30.27
CA THR A 129 15.53 -4.33 30.84
C THR A 129 14.98 -3.38 29.77
N LEU A 130 14.24 -2.34 30.19
CA LEU A 130 13.73 -1.33 29.24
C LEU A 130 14.88 -0.64 28.50
N LYS A 131 15.99 -0.36 29.18
CA LYS A 131 17.19 0.23 28.56
C LYS A 131 17.76 -0.65 27.48
N ASP A 132 17.91 -1.97 27.72
CA ASP A 132 18.40 -2.92 26.73
C ASP A 132 17.49 -3.04 25.50
N ARG A 133 16.18 -2.87 25.70
CA ARG A 133 15.20 -2.91 24.60
C ARG A 133 15.28 -1.66 23.73
N VAL A 134 15.35 -0.48 24.35
CA VAL A 134 15.41 0.80 23.65
C VAL A 134 16.74 0.97 22.91
N THR A 135 17.87 0.59 23.52
CA THR A 135 19.18 0.65 22.87
C THR A 135 19.32 -0.30 21.68
N LYS A 136 18.41 -1.27 21.52
CA LYS A 136 18.35 -2.20 20.39
C LYS A 136 17.33 -1.77 19.32
N ILE A 137 17.02 -0.48 19.23
CA ILE A 137 16.24 0.13 18.15
C ILE A 137 17.17 1.04 17.35
N ASP A 138 17.15 0.87 16.04
CA ASP A 138 17.88 1.74 15.12
C ASP A 138 17.11 3.05 14.88
N PHE A 139 17.18 3.98 15.83
CA PHE A 139 16.54 5.29 15.70
C PHE A 139 17.19 6.14 14.62
N VAL A 140 18.51 6.00 14.42
CA VAL A 140 19.25 6.77 13.40
C VAL A 140 18.82 6.33 12.02
N GLY A 141 18.86 5.02 11.74
CA GLY A 141 18.37 4.47 10.46
C GLY A 141 16.91 4.79 10.20
N PHE A 142 16.05 4.72 11.24
CA PHE A 142 14.63 5.09 11.12
C PHE A 142 14.44 6.58 10.75
N ALA A 143 15.17 7.49 11.40
CA ALA A 143 15.07 8.92 11.10
C ALA A 143 15.54 9.24 9.67
N ILE A 144 16.67 8.66 9.24
CA ILE A 144 17.17 8.83 7.87
C ILE A 144 16.20 8.27 6.85
N LEU A 145 15.70 7.05 7.06
CA LEU A 145 14.73 6.41 6.16
C LEU A 145 13.44 7.21 6.05
N SER A 146 12.92 7.73 7.16
CA SER A 146 11.75 8.61 7.17
C SER A 146 12.01 9.90 6.39
N GLY A 147 13.19 10.51 6.54
CA GLY A 147 13.61 11.69 5.78
C GLY A 147 13.67 11.43 4.26
N ILE A 148 14.16 10.25 3.84
CA ILE A 148 14.17 9.83 2.42
C ILE A 148 12.74 9.82 1.88
N PHE A 149 11.82 9.14 2.57
CA PHE A 149 10.42 9.03 2.11
C PHE A 149 9.71 10.39 2.08
N VAL A 150 9.88 11.22 3.11
CA VAL A 150 9.28 12.56 3.15
C VAL A 150 9.81 13.41 1.99
N ALA A 151 11.13 13.49 1.80
CA ALA A 151 11.72 14.28 0.73
C ALA A 151 11.31 13.77 -0.66
N LEU A 152 11.32 12.46 -0.87
CA LEU A 152 10.95 11.83 -2.14
C LEU A 152 9.47 12.05 -2.47
N LEU A 153 8.56 11.78 -1.53
CA LEU A 153 7.12 11.94 -1.73
C LEU A 153 6.74 13.41 -1.95
N MET A 154 7.37 14.35 -1.21
CA MET A 154 7.15 15.78 -1.43
C MET A 154 7.68 16.23 -2.81
N ALA A 155 8.86 15.75 -3.22
CA ALA A 155 9.41 16.08 -4.54
C ALA A 155 8.48 15.63 -5.67
N ILE A 156 7.97 14.39 -5.58
CA ILE A 156 7.07 13.83 -6.59
C ILE A 156 5.72 14.56 -6.56
N SER A 157 5.09 14.71 -5.38
CA SER A 157 3.74 15.26 -5.27
C SER A 157 3.64 16.76 -5.59
N PHE A 158 4.69 17.52 -5.35
CA PHE A 158 4.72 18.97 -5.65
C PHE A 158 5.27 19.29 -7.04
N GLY A 159 6.02 18.35 -7.65
CA GLY A 159 6.61 18.51 -8.97
C GLY A 159 5.55 18.60 -10.07
N GLY A 160 5.60 19.70 -10.85
CA GLY A 160 4.65 19.98 -11.90
C GLY A 160 3.26 20.44 -11.44
N ALA A 161 2.85 20.09 -10.22
CA ALA A 161 1.55 20.47 -9.68
C ALA A 161 1.59 21.79 -8.88
N VAL A 162 2.63 22.00 -8.05
CA VAL A 162 2.78 23.18 -7.19
C VAL A 162 3.98 24.02 -7.62
N TYR A 163 5.08 23.35 -8.00
CA TYR A 163 6.29 23.99 -8.47
C TYR A 163 6.76 23.33 -9.78
N PRO A 164 7.32 24.11 -10.73
CA PRO A 164 7.93 23.53 -11.93
C PRO A 164 9.01 22.51 -11.57
N TRP A 165 9.14 21.46 -12.36
CA TRP A 165 10.13 20.38 -12.15
C TRP A 165 11.58 20.90 -12.07
N ASN A 166 11.90 21.97 -12.81
CA ASN A 166 13.20 22.61 -12.83
C ASN A 166 13.40 23.64 -11.69
N SER A 167 12.46 23.78 -10.77
CA SER A 167 12.59 24.71 -9.63
C SER A 167 13.64 24.22 -8.66
N GLY A 168 14.39 25.16 -8.07
CA GLY A 168 15.39 24.83 -7.05
C GLY A 168 14.82 24.06 -5.85
N ARG A 169 13.53 24.25 -5.52
CA ARG A 169 12.84 23.53 -4.43
C ARG A 169 12.69 22.04 -4.73
N ILE A 170 12.21 21.70 -5.92
CA ILE A 170 12.03 20.29 -6.34
C ILE A 170 13.38 19.60 -6.50
N ILE A 171 14.36 20.28 -7.14
CA ILE A 171 15.71 19.75 -7.27
C ILE A 171 16.33 19.51 -5.89
N ALA A 172 16.20 20.45 -4.95
CA ALA A 172 16.72 20.30 -3.59
C ALA A 172 16.10 19.10 -2.87
N LEU A 173 14.78 18.85 -3.00
CA LEU A 173 14.13 17.68 -2.40
C LEU A 173 14.66 16.37 -2.97
N PHE A 174 14.86 16.26 -4.29
CA PHE A 174 15.47 15.06 -4.90
C PHE A 174 16.94 14.88 -4.47
N VAL A 175 17.71 15.96 -4.40
CA VAL A 175 19.11 15.92 -3.92
C VAL A 175 19.13 15.45 -2.45
N VAL A 176 18.29 15.99 -1.59
CA VAL A 176 18.18 15.57 -0.18
C VAL A 176 17.80 14.11 -0.08
N ALA A 177 16.79 13.64 -0.84
CA ALA A 177 16.42 12.22 -0.86
C ALA A 177 17.57 11.33 -1.32
N GLY A 178 18.30 11.73 -2.37
CA GLY A 178 19.48 11.01 -2.88
C GLY A 178 20.62 10.95 -1.87
N VAL A 179 20.97 12.10 -1.28
CA VAL A 179 22.04 12.18 -0.25
C VAL A 179 21.66 11.35 0.97
N LEU A 180 20.44 11.47 1.49
CA LEU A 180 19.98 10.67 2.61
C LEU A 180 20.00 9.17 2.29
N THR A 181 19.69 8.77 1.04
CA THR A 181 19.78 7.37 0.61
C THR A 181 21.22 6.86 0.67
N VAL A 182 22.19 7.64 0.19
CA VAL A 182 23.61 7.29 0.31
C VAL A 182 24.03 7.22 1.78
N VAL A 183 23.65 8.21 2.59
CA VAL A 183 23.95 8.25 4.04
C VAL A 183 23.35 7.04 4.75
N TYR A 184 22.11 6.65 4.40
CA TYR A 184 21.46 5.47 4.97
C TYR A 184 22.27 4.18 4.70
N TRP A 185 22.67 3.96 3.44
CA TRP A 185 23.45 2.76 3.10
C TRP A 185 24.86 2.77 3.70
N LEU A 186 25.50 3.95 3.82
CA LEU A 186 26.77 4.08 4.52
C LEU A 186 26.59 3.82 6.03
N GLN A 187 25.56 4.38 6.66
CA GLN A 187 25.24 4.18 8.07
C GLN A 187 24.97 2.70 8.36
N GLN A 188 24.15 2.04 7.54
CA GLN A 188 23.86 0.61 7.68
C GLN A 188 25.11 -0.25 7.38
N GLY A 189 25.90 0.10 6.35
CA GLY A 189 27.09 -0.63 5.94
C GLY A 189 28.21 -0.58 6.99
N PHE A 190 28.57 0.60 7.42
CA PHE A 190 29.66 0.81 8.39
C PHE A 190 29.21 0.70 9.86
N SER A 191 27.92 0.41 10.12
CA SER A 191 27.36 0.32 11.49
C SER A 191 27.53 1.60 12.30
N ILE A 192 27.40 2.77 11.70
CA ILE A 192 27.60 4.06 12.36
C ILE A 192 26.42 4.33 13.29
N GLY A 193 26.67 4.34 14.60
CA GLY A 193 25.64 4.56 15.62
C GLY A 193 24.62 3.41 15.77
N THR A 194 24.77 2.31 15.02
CA THR A 194 23.84 1.18 15.03
C THR A 194 24.63 -0.14 14.94
N PRO A 195 24.70 -0.96 16.00
CA PRO A 195 25.30 -2.28 15.96
C PRO A 195 24.68 -3.17 14.87
N ARG A 196 25.48 -4.09 14.32
CA ARG A 196 25.05 -4.99 13.23
C ARG A 196 23.77 -5.77 13.51
N GLU A 197 23.56 -6.11 14.78
CA GLU A 197 22.41 -6.92 15.24
C GLU A 197 21.06 -6.19 15.25
N ILE A 198 21.08 -4.85 15.19
CA ILE A 198 19.86 -4.02 15.33
C ILE A 198 19.54 -3.20 14.08
N ARG A 199 20.21 -3.46 12.97
CA ARG A 199 19.95 -2.84 11.68
C ARG A 199 18.49 -3.01 11.28
N LEU A 200 17.92 -1.98 10.67
CA LEU A 200 16.54 -2.05 10.12
C LEU A 200 16.43 -3.14 9.05
N ILE A 201 17.43 -3.23 8.17
CA ILE A 201 17.53 -4.27 7.14
C ILE A 201 18.84 -5.04 7.37
N PRO A 202 18.78 -6.26 7.94
CA PRO A 202 19.95 -7.12 8.05
C PRO A 202 20.53 -7.45 6.68
N PHE A 203 21.86 -7.39 6.52
CA PHE A 203 22.48 -7.72 5.23
C PHE A 203 22.33 -9.18 4.84
N GLU A 204 22.10 -10.07 5.81
CA GLU A 204 21.74 -11.46 5.57
C GLU A 204 20.44 -11.56 4.77
N PHE A 205 19.52 -10.60 4.93
CA PHE A 205 18.28 -10.55 4.15
C PHE A 205 18.54 -10.17 2.70
N LEU A 206 19.45 -9.23 2.44
CA LEU A 206 19.85 -8.84 1.10
C LEU A 206 20.55 -9.97 0.34
N ALA A 207 21.29 -10.83 1.06
CA ALA A 207 21.93 -12.00 0.51
C ALA A 207 20.94 -13.16 0.25
N ASN A 208 19.77 -13.15 0.91
CA ASN A 208 18.74 -14.15 0.69
C ASN A 208 17.90 -13.82 -0.53
N VAL A 209 18.27 -14.40 -1.66
CA VAL A 209 17.60 -14.13 -2.95
C VAL A 209 16.11 -14.45 -2.93
N GLN A 210 15.69 -15.54 -2.24
CA GLN A 210 14.26 -15.86 -2.12
C GLN A 210 13.49 -14.76 -1.41
N LEU A 211 14.03 -14.27 -0.29
CA LEU A 211 13.44 -13.20 0.49
C LEU A 211 13.34 -11.91 -0.32
N MET A 212 14.37 -11.56 -1.09
CA MET A 212 14.36 -10.37 -1.94
C MET A 212 13.39 -10.50 -3.10
N LEU A 213 13.31 -11.65 -3.76
CA LEU A 213 12.30 -11.88 -4.82
C LEU A 213 10.89 -11.72 -4.26
N VAL A 214 10.61 -12.28 -3.09
CA VAL A 214 9.30 -12.16 -2.42
C VAL A 214 9.02 -10.72 -1.98
N PHE A 215 10.00 -9.98 -1.51
CA PHE A 215 9.90 -8.55 -1.18
C PHE A 215 9.47 -7.73 -2.40
N PHE A 216 10.12 -7.94 -3.56
CA PHE A 216 9.77 -7.22 -4.78
C PHE A 216 8.43 -7.70 -5.37
N CYS A 217 8.05 -8.98 -5.20
CA CYS A 217 6.71 -9.44 -5.56
C CYS A 217 5.64 -8.74 -4.72
N GLU A 218 5.87 -8.52 -3.41
CA GLU A 218 4.95 -7.74 -2.56
C GLU A 218 4.85 -6.29 -3.02
N THR A 219 6.00 -5.64 -3.30
CA THR A 219 6.04 -4.27 -3.85
C THR A 219 5.17 -4.12 -5.10
N THR A 220 5.29 -5.08 -6.03
CA THR A 220 4.51 -5.07 -7.28
C THR A 220 3.03 -5.40 -7.07
N ALA A 221 2.71 -6.37 -6.19
CA ALA A 221 1.34 -6.72 -5.86
C ALA A 221 0.61 -5.54 -5.21
N ALA A 222 1.24 -4.90 -4.24
CA ALA A 222 0.69 -3.73 -3.57
C ALA A 222 0.46 -2.57 -4.56
N THR A 223 1.43 -2.26 -5.43
CA THR A 223 1.27 -1.24 -6.49
C THR A 223 0.09 -1.56 -7.40
N SER A 224 0.01 -2.79 -7.91
CA SER A 224 -1.08 -3.24 -8.80
C SER A 224 -2.45 -3.27 -8.12
N THR A 225 -2.51 -3.32 -6.81
CA THR A 225 -3.75 -3.26 -6.03
C THR A 225 -4.21 -1.82 -5.79
N TYR A 226 -3.32 -0.96 -5.30
CA TYR A 226 -3.71 0.39 -4.85
C TYR A 226 -4.01 1.37 -5.97
N ILE A 227 -3.37 1.23 -7.13
CA ILE A 227 -3.65 2.11 -8.27
C ILE A 227 -5.10 1.94 -8.75
N PRO A 228 -5.63 0.74 -9.06
CA PRO A 228 -7.03 0.57 -9.41
C PRO A 228 -8.00 0.99 -8.30
N VAL A 229 -7.67 0.72 -7.03
CA VAL A 229 -8.49 1.13 -5.88
C VAL A 229 -8.70 2.65 -5.83
N TYR A 230 -7.70 3.43 -6.21
CA TYR A 230 -7.77 4.89 -6.24
C TYR A 230 -8.38 5.41 -7.55
N PHE A 231 -7.92 4.92 -8.70
CA PHE A 231 -8.28 5.49 -10.01
C PHE A 231 -9.60 4.98 -10.56
N LEU A 232 -10.09 3.78 -10.22
CA LEU A 232 -11.41 3.32 -10.67
C LEU A 232 -12.56 4.19 -10.12
N PRO A 233 -12.64 4.48 -8.81
CA PRO A 233 -13.65 5.41 -8.31
C PRO A 233 -13.50 6.82 -8.88
N LEU A 234 -12.27 7.29 -9.09
CA LEU A 234 -12.00 8.60 -9.67
C LEU A 234 -12.50 8.68 -11.12
N TYR A 235 -12.28 7.62 -11.91
CA TYR A 235 -12.83 7.50 -13.26
C TYR A 235 -14.36 7.61 -13.27
N PHE A 236 -15.05 6.87 -12.40
CA PHE A 236 -16.51 6.92 -12.34
C PHE A 236 -17.02 8.29 -11.89
N GLN A 237 -16.30 9.00 -11.03
CA GLN A 237 -16.68 10.35 -10.62
C GLN A 237 -16.43 11.38 -11.72
N LEU A 238 -15.23 11.40 -12.32
CA LEU A 238 -14.86 12.47 -13.26
C LEU A 238 -15.38 12.23 -14.69
N VAL A 239 -15.40 10.96 -15.14
CA VAL A 239 -15.77 10.61 -16.52
C VAL A 239 -17.27 10.29 -16.62
N ARG A 240 -17.82 9.56 -15.65
CA ARG A 240 -19.24 9.13 -15.65
C ARG A 240 -20.15 10.07 -14.86
N GLY A 241 -19.60 11.00 -14.08
CA GLY A 241 -20.39 11.93 -13.26
C GLY A 241 -21.08 11.25 -12.07
N ASP A 242 -20.63 10.06 -11.65
CA ASP A 242 -21.18 9.36 -10.51
C ASP A 242 -20.89 10.10 -9.20
N SER A 243 -21.81 10.06 -8.25
CA SER A 243 -21.52 10.50 -6.89
C SER A 243 -20.44 9.64 -6.24
N ALA A 244 -19.73 10.18 -5.24
CA ALA A 244 -18.70 9.44 -4.49
C ALA A 244 -19.23 8.11 -3.92
N LEU A 245 -20.51 8.07 -3.51
CA LEU A 245 -21.17 6.85 -3.02
C LEU A 245 -21.31 5.80 -4.14
N ILE A 246 -21.84 6.20 -5.31
CA ILE A 246 -22.01 5.29 -6.45
C ILE A 246 -20.66 4.81 -6.96
N ALA A 247 -19.67 5.68 -7.06
CA ALA A 247 -18.31 5.32 -7.45
C ALA A 247 -17.69 4.30 -6.48
N GLY A 248 -17.92 4.46 -5.17
CA GLY A 248 -17.52 3.47 -4.17
C GLY A 248 -18.21 2.11 -4.35
N VAL A 249 -19.52 2.10 -4.66
CA VAL A 249 -20.25 0.86 -4.98
C VAL A 249 -19.71 0.19 -6.24
N ARG A 250 -19.32 0.97 -7.26
CA ARG A 250 -18.73 0.42 -8.49
C ARG A 250 -17.34 -0.21 -8.30
N LEU A 251 -16.66 0.06 -7.18
CA LEU A 251 -15.42 -0.62 -6.81
C LEU A 251 -15.67 -2.03 -6.22
N LEU A 252 -16.90 -2.37 -5.81
CA LEU A 252 -17.23 -3.67 -5.21
C LEU A 252 -16.74 -4.89 -6.01
N PRO A 253 -16.91 -4.98 -7.34
CA PRO A 253 -16.42 -6.11 -8.10
C PRO A 253 -14.92 -6.33 -7.90
N PHE A 254 -14.11 -5.26 -7.97
CA PHE A 254 -12.68 -5.34 -7.71
C PHE A 254 -12.38 -5.87 -6.30
N VAL A 255 -12.96 -5.26 -5.27
CA VAL A 255 -12.67 -5.59 -3.87
C VAL A 255 -13.14 -6.99 -3.51
N CYS A 256 -14.34 -7.41 -3.93
CA CYS A 256 -14.87 -8.75 -3.64
C CYS A 256 -13.99 -9.84 -4.25
N PHE A 257 -13.57 -9.71 -5.50
CA PHE A 257 -12.71 -10.69 -6.16
C PHE A 257 -11.28 -10.65 -5.63
N LEU A 258 -10.77 -9.48 -5.23
CA LEU A 258 -9.49 -9.36 -4.54
C LEU A 258 -9.49 -10.18 -3.23
N ILE A 259 -10.49 -9.95 -2.36
CA ILE A 259 -10.62 -10.66 -1.08
C ILE A 259 -10.81 -12.16 -1.31
N ALA A 260 -11.71 -12.54 -2.21
CA ALA A 260 -11.95 -13.94 -2.52
C ALA A 260 -10.67 -14.64 -2.99
N SER A 261 -9.90 -14.00 -3.87
CA SER A 261 -8.64 -14.56 -4.37
C SER A 261 -7.59 -14.69 -3.27
N ILE A 262 -7.45 -13.68 -2.38
CA ILE A 262 -6.55 -13.75 -1.23
C ILE A 262 -6.91 -14.94 -0.31
N LEU A 263 -8.20 -15.08 0.02
CA LEU A 263 -8.67 -16.14 0.91
C LEU A 263 -8.49 -17.54 0.29
N ILE A 264 -8.84 -17.69 -0.98
CA ILE A 264 -8.68 -18.95 -1.71
C ILE A 264 -7.20 -19.32 -1.78
N ALA A 265 -6.34 -18.37 -2.17
CA ALA A 265 -4.89 -18.60 -2.24
C ALA A 265 -4.33 -18.99 -0.87
N GLY A 266 -4.69 -18.27 0.20
CA GLY A 266 -4.26 -18.60 1.56
C GLY A 266 -4.67 -19.99 2.00
N GLN A 267 -5.94 -20.39 1.76
CA GLN A 267 -6.44 -21.72 2.11
C GLN A 267 -5.82 -22.85 1.29
N VAL A 268 -5.68 -22.65 -0.02
CA VAL A 268 -5.10 -23.68 -0.89
C VAL A 268 -3.61 -23.86 -0.58
N VAL A 269 -2.86 -22.77 -0.41
CA VAL A 269 -1.43 -22.84 -0.08
C VAL A 269 -1.22 -23.46 1.31
N SER A 270 -2.06 -23.17 2.30
CA SER A 270 -2.02 -23.80 3.62
C SER A 270 -2.16 -25.33 3.55
N ARG A 271 -3.01 -25.82 2.64
CA ARG A 271 -3.24 -27.27 2.48
C ARG A 271 -2.23 -27.98 1.59
N THR A 272 -1.77 -27.30 0.53
CA THR A 272 -0.96 -27.93 -0.52
C THR A 272 0.53 -27.60 -0.42
N GLY A 273 0.89 -26.50 0.23
CA GLY A 273 2.25 -25.97 0.26
C GLY A 273 2.76 -25.42 -1.08
N HIS A 274 1.93 -25.41 -2.13
CA HIS A 274 2.33 -24.98 -3.48
C HIS A 274 2.01 -23.51 -3.72
N TRP A 275 2.80 -22.61 -3.15
CA TRP A 275 2.63 -21.16 -3.30
C TRP A 275 3.16 -20.62 -4.63
N GLN A 276 4.09 -21.32 -5.30
CA GLN A 276 4.76 -20.84 -6.51
C GLN A 276 3.80 -20.61 -7.68
N SER A 277 2.83 -21.52 -7.85
CA SER A 277 1.83 -21.43 -8.92
C SER A 277 0.93 -20.21 -8.76
N TRP A 278 0.69 -19.78 -7.51
CA TRP A 278 -0.13 -18.62 -7.21
C TRP A 278 0.60 -17.31 -7.54
N PHE A 279 1.91 -17.24 -7.30
CA PHE A 279 2.72 -16.10 -7.72
C PHE A 279 2.75 -15.97 -9.23
N PHE A 280 3.03 -17.06 -9.96
CA PHE A 280 3.10 -17.05 -11.42
C PHE A 280 1.73 -16.77 -12.08
N GLY A 281 0.70 -17.52 -11.70
CA GLY A 281 -0.65 -17.34 -12.24
C GLY A 281 -1.24 -15.99 -11.88
N GLY A 282 -1.04 -15.56 -10.62
CA GLY A 282 -1.51 -14.27 -10.13
C GLY A 282 -0.85 -13.08 -10.86
N SER A 283 0.46 -13.09 -11.03
CA SER A 283 1.16 -12.03 -11.76
C SER A 283 0.77 -11.98 -13.24
N THR A 284 0.52 -13.13 -13.88
CA THR A 284 0.01 -13.19 -15.25
C THR A 284 -1.36 -12.52 -15.37
N LEU A 285 -2.30 -12.85 -14.48
CA LEU A 285 -3.63 -12.24 -14.46
C LEU A 285 -3.57 -10.74 -14.11
N ALA A 286 -2.69 -10.33 -13.18
CA ALA A 286 -2.50 -8.92 -12.83
C ALA A 286 -1.97 -8.11 -14.03
N LEU A 287 -1.04 -8.67 -14.79
CA LEU A 287 -0.53 -8.04 -16.02
C LEU A 287 -1.63 -7.88 -17.07
N ILE A 288 -2.40 -8.94 -17.33
CA ILE A 288 -3.52 -8.92 -18.30
C ILE A 288 -4.57 -7.91 -17.85
N GLY A 289 -4.98 -7.95 -16.58
CA GLY A 289 -5.97 -7.03 -16.03
C GLY A 289 -5.51 -5.57 -16.06
N GLY A 290 -4.23 -5.31 -15.77
CA GLY A 290 -3.63 -3.98 -15.88
C GLY A 290 -3.62 -3.46 -17.31
N ALA A 291 -3.26 -4.32 -18.29
CA ALA A 291 -3.28 -3.97 -19.70
C ALA A 291 -4.70 -3.68 -20.19
N LEU A 292 -5.69 -4.45 -19.76
CA LEU A 292 -7.10 -4.21 -20.08
C LEU A 292 -7.62 -2.90 -19.46
N LEU A 293 -7.26 -2.59 -18.20
CA LEU A 293 -7.64 -1.33 -17.56
C LEU A 293 -6.99 -0.11 -18.22
N TYR A 294 -5.82 -0.26 -18.81
CA TYR A 294 -5.17 0.80 -19.60
C TYR A 294 -5.94 1.14 -20.89
N THR A 295 -6.74 0.22 -21.44
CA THR A 295 -7.54 0.44 -22.65
C THR A 295 -8.94 1.03 -22.39
N VAL A 296 -9.22 1.41 -21.13
CA VAL A 296 -10.54 1.98 -20.76
C VAL A 296 -10.65 3.41 -21.25
N ASP A 297 -11.66 3.67 -22.06
CA ASP A 297 -12.01 5.00 -22.59
C ASP A 297 -13.40 5.47 -22.12
N GLU A 298 -13.80 6.67 -22.54
CA GLU A 298 -15.12 7.25 -22.21
C GLU A 298 -16.30 6.47 -22.80
N HIS A 299 -16.09 5.60 -23.79
CA HIS A 299 -17.12 4.77 -24.43
C HIS A 299 -17.16 3.34 -23.90
N THR A 300 -16.15 2.91 -23.16
CA THR A 300 -16.05 1.55 -22.61
C THR A 300 -17.25 1.23 -21.71
N SER A 301 -17.95 0.14 -21.99
CA SER A 301 -19.12 -0.26 -21.18
C SER A 301 -18.74 -0.55 -19.73
N ASN A 302 -19.64 -0.28 -18.79
CA ASN A 302 -19.42 -0.60 -17.38
C ASN A 302 -19.14 -2.11 -17.17
N ALA A 303 -19.78 -2.97 -17.98
CA ALA A 303 -19.56 -4.42 -17.91
C ALA A 303 -18.11 -4.79 -18.24
N ASN A 304 -17.51 -4.16 -19.25
CA ASN A 304 -16.11 -4.37 -19.60
C ASN A 304 -15.17 -3.89 -18.47
N ILE A 305 -15.42 -2.69 -17.91
CA ILE A 305 -14.63 -2.14 -16.81
C ILE A 305 -14.68 -3.09 -15.59
N TYR A 306 -15.85 -3.63 -15.26
CA TYR A 306 -15.98 -4.62 -14.19
C TYR A 306 -15.22 -5.92 -14.52
N GLY A 307 -15.33 -6.43 -15.74
CA GLY A 307 -14.62 -7.63 -16.19
C GLY A 307 -13.09 -7.45 -16.07
N TYR A 308 -12.56 -6.32 -16.55
CA TYR A 308 -11.14 -5.97 -16.47
C TYR A 308 -10.67 -5.83 -15.03
N SER A 309 -11.47 -5.16 -14.19
CA SER A 309 -11.18 -4.98 -12.77
C SER A 309 -11.19 -6.31 -11.99
N ILE A 310 -12.09 -7.24 -12.33
CA ILE A 310 -12.14 -8.59 -11.74
C ILE A 310 -10.89 -9.39 -12.09
N ILE A 311 -10.42 -9.33 -13.34
CA ILE A 311 -9.19 -10.03 -13.76
C ILE A 311 -7.98 -9.47 -13.00
N ALA A 312 -7.85 -8.13 -12.93
CA ALA A 312 -6.78 -7.48 -12.20
C ALA A 312 -6.80 -7.84 -10.70
N ALA A 313 -7.97 -7.78 -10.08
CA ALA A 313 -8.18 -8.08 -8.66
C ALA A 313 -7.88 -9.55 -8.32
N THR A 314 -8.37 -10.47 -9.14
CA THR A 314 -8.10 -11.91 -8.97
C THR A 314 -6.61 -12.19 -9.09
N GLY A 315 -5.94 -11.56 -10.06
CA GLY A 315 -4.51 -11.71 -10.27
C GLY A 315 -3.71 -11.21 -9.07
N THR A 316 -3.91 -9.97 -8.65
CA THR A 316 -3.17 -9.38 -7.53
C THR A 316 -3.50 -10.07 -6.20
N GLY A 317 -4.77 -10.39 -5.94
CA GLY A 317 -5.20 -11.09 -4.74
C GLY A 317 -4.59 -12.49 -4.60
N ALA A 318 -4.31 -13.16 -5.71
CA ALA A 318 -3.72 -14.50 -5.70
C ALA A 318 -2.37 -14.57 -4.97
N TYR A 319 -1.61 -13.47 -4.90
CA TYR A 319 -0.30 -13.50 -4.25
C TYR A 319 -0.03 -12.33 -3.29
N LEU A 320 -0.97 -11.38 -3.08
CA LEU A 320 -0.76 -10.19 -2.24
C LEU A 320 -0.41 -10.50 -0.78
N GLN A 321 -0.95 -11.55 -0.18
CA GLN A 321 -0.69 -11.91 1.22
C GLN A 321 0.29 -13.08 1.40
N LEU A 322 0.56 -13.82 0.34
CA LEU A 322 1.47 -14.98 0.39
C LEU A 322 2.94 -14.61 0.71
N PRO A 323 3.47 -13.44 0.29
CA PRO A 323 4.81 -12.99 0.64
C PRO A 323 5.10 -13.02 2.14
N PHE A 324 4.12 -12.71 2.99
CA PHE A 324 4.30 -12.78 4.45
C PHE A 324 4.63 -14.19 4.92
N ALA A 325 3.90 -15.20 4.45
CA ALA A 325 4.15 -16.59 4.85
C ALA A 325 5.47 -17.11 4.25
N VAL A 326 5.72 -16.84 2.97
CA VAL A 326 6.93 -17.32 2.27
C VAL A 326 8.19 -16.64 2.82
N ALA A 327 8.16 -15.35 3.14
CA ALA A 327 9.30 -14.67 3.74
C ALA A 327 9.66 -15.26 5.12
N GLN A 328 8.65 -15.60 5.92
CA GLN A 328 8.86 -16.18 7.24
C GLN A 328 9.43 -17.59 7.18
N SER A 329 9.03 -18.41 6.21
CA SER A 329 9.60 -19.75 6.00
C SER A 329 11.03 -19.70 5.43
N ALA A 330 11.43 -18.58 4.84
CA ALA A 330 12.76 -18.39 4.26
C ALA A 330 13.83 -17.90 5.26
N VAL A 331 13.46 -17.66 6.53
CA VAL A 331 14.34 -17.11 7.56
C VAL A 331 14.34 -17.98 8.82
N ALA A 332 15.41 -17.89 9.61
CA ALA A 332 15.46 -18.56 10.91
C ALA A 332 14.40 -17.97 11.86
N PRO A 333 13.86 -18.76 12.83
CA PRO A 333 12.78 -18.34 13.73
C PRO A 333 13.04 -17.01 14.47
N ARG A 334 14.29 -16.71 14.82
CA ARG A 334 14.70 -15.45 15.45
C ARG A 334 14.44 -14.21 14.58
N TRP A 335 14.34 -14.37 13.27
CA TRP A 335 14.20 -13.30 12.29
C TRP A 335 12.76 -13.09 11.79
N ILE A 336 11.80 -13.90 12.25
CA ILE A 336 10.38 -13.83 11.79
C ILE A 336 9.82 -12.41 11.96
N PHE A 337 10.02 -11.76 13.11
CA PHE A 337 9.54 -10.40 13.36
C PHE A 337 10.12 -9.37 12.37
N VAL A 338 11.40 -9.53 12.01
CA VAL A 338 12.08 -8.64 11.06
C VAL A 338 11.58 -8.90 9.64
N ALA A 339 11.36 -10.17 9.26
CA ALA A 339 10.80 -10.53 7.96
C ALA A 339 9.37 -10.00 7.79
N VAL A 340 8.51 -10.13 8.80
CA VAL A 340 7.17 -9.50 8.79
C VAL A 340 7.27 -7.98 8.60
N GLY A 341 8.19 -7.34 9.33
CA GLY A 341 8.44 -5.90 9.19
C GLY A 341 8.88 -5.51 7.78
N LEU A 342 9.78 -6.29 7.17
CA LEU A 342 10.28 -6.05 5.82
C LEU A 342 9.16 -6.15 4.76
N ILE A 343 8.33 -7.20 4.84
CA ILE A 343 7.21 -7.37 3.91
C ILE A 343 6.13 -6.30 4.14
N SER A 344 5.82 -5.96 5.41
CA SER A 344 4.91 -4.86 5.72
C SER A 344 5.43 -3.52 5.18
N PHE A 345 6.73 -3.29 5.23
CA PHE A 345 7.35 -2.10 4.64
C PHE A 345 7.14 -2.07 3.12
N ALA A 346 7.37 -3.18 2.40
CA ALA A 346 7.08 -3.28 0.97
C ALA A 346 5.61 -2.95 0.67
N GLN A 347 4.68 -3.54 1.44
CA GLN A 347 3.25 -3.40 1.24
C GLN A 347 2.74 -1.97 1.49
N LEU A 348 3.34 -1.21 2.39
CA LEU A 348 2.89 0.14 2.75
C LEU A 348 3.67 1.24 2.01
N ALA A 349 4.97 1.07 1.82
CA ALA A 349 5.83 2.08 1.20
C ALA A 349 5.67 2.13 -0.32
N ALA A 350 5.60 0.98 -0.98
CA ALA A 350 5.50 0.91 -2.43
C ALA A 350 4.25 1.62 -2.99
N PRO A 351 3.03 1.39 -2.47
CA PRO A 351 1.86 2.12 -2.93
C PRO A 351 1.94 3.63 -2.69
N SER A 352 2.57 4.06 -1.60
CA SER A 352 2.72 5.48 -1.32
C SER A 352 3.53 6.19 -2.42
N VAL A 353 4.63 5.59 -2.86
CA VAL A 353 5.44 6.11 -3.96
C VAL A 353 4.70 5.95 -5.30
N ALA A 354 4.13 4.78 -5.56
CA ALA A 354 3.42 4.50 -6.81
C ALA A 354 2.21 5.42 -7.03
N LEU A 355 1.39 5.64 -5.99
CA LEU A 355 0.25 6.55 -6.07
C LEU A 355 0.68 8.01 -6.21
N SER A 356 1.79 8.44 -5.58
CA SER A 356 2.32 9.78 -5.79
C SER A 356 2.76 9.98 -7.24
N ILE A 357 3.47 9.01 -7.82
CA ILE A 357 3.88 9.04 -9.24
C ILE A 357 2.64 9.04 -10.15
N ALA A 358 1.70 8.12 -9.91
CA ALA A 358 0.47 7.98 -10.69
C ALA A 358 -0.36 9.25 -10.68
N ASN A 359 -0.58 9.84 -9.49
CA ASN A 359 -1.38 11.05 -9.33
C ASN A 359 -0.70 12.27 -9.97
N THR A 360 0.62 12.39 -9.81
CA THR A 360 1.39 13.48 -10.43
C THR A 360 1.38 13.35 -11.96
N ALA A 361 1.55 12.15 -12.50
CA ALA A 361 1.46 11.91 -13.94
C ALA A 361 0.07 12.26 -14.48
N PHE A 362 -1.00 11.84 -13.79
CA PHE A 362 -2.38 12.16 -14.14
C PHE A 362 -2.64 13.67 -14.13
N ILE A 363 -2.29 14.35 -13.02
CA ILE A 363 -2.54 15.80 -12.88
C ILE A 363 -1.77 16.60 -13.94
N ASN A 364 -0.48 16.30 -14.14
CA ASN A 364 0.35 17.02 -15.10
C ASN A 364 -0.15 16.85 -16.55
N GLU A 365 -0.47 15.60 -16.95
CA GLU A 365 -1.01 15.32 -18.28
C GLU A 365 -2.35 16.01 -18.50
N ALA A 366 -3.28 15.87 -17.54
CA ALA A 366 -4.60 16.51 -17.61
C ALA A 366 -4.47 18.04 -17.66
N THR A 367 -3.64 18.64 -16.82
CA THR A 367 -3.44 20.09 -16.77
C THR A 367 -2.87 20.63 -18.09
N LEU A 368 -1.79 20.03 -18.59
CA LEU A 368 -1.17 20.47 -19.86
C LEU A 368 -2.14 20.42 -21.03
N ASN A 369 -2.89 19.31 -21.17
CA ASN A 369 -3.81 19.14 -22.27
C ASN A 369 -5.06 20.01 -22.13
N LEU A 370 -5.56 20.22 -20.89
CA LEU A 370 -6.72 21.12 -20.67
C LEU A 370 -6.37 22.59 -20.86
N ILE A 371 -5.19 23.06 -20.48
CA ILE A 371 -4.73 24.43 -20.77
C ILE A 371 -4.70 24.68 -22.29
N ALA A 372 -4.20 23.71 -23.06
CA ALA A 372 -4.16 23.81 -24.51
C ALA A 372 -5.56 23.79 -25.15
N TYR A 373 -6.50 23.04 -24.56
CA TYR A 373 -7.87 22.89 -25.07
C TYR A 373 -8.81 24.03 -24.66
N LEU A 374 -8.59 24.61 -23.46
CA LEU A 374 -9.44 25.66 -22.86
C LEU A 374 -8.61 26.92 -22.57
N PRO A 375 -8.13 27.65 -23.58
CA PRO A 375 -7.23 28.81 -23.39
C PRO A 375 -7.88 29.98 -22.62
N ASP A 376 -9.21 30.04 -22.59
CA ASP A 376 -9.97 31.09 -21.89
C ASP A 376 -10.14 30.81 -20.38
N TYR A 377 -9.74 29.63 -19.91
CA TYR A 377 -9.86 29.25 -18.49
C TYR A 377 -8.53 29.46 -17.76
N SER A 378 -8.62 29.97 -16.53
CA SER A 378 -7.42 30.12 -15.67
C SER A 378 -6.91 28.75 -15.16
N GLU A 379 -5.62 28.69 -14.81
CA GLU A 379 -5.03 27.46 -14.23
C GLU A 379 -5.77 27.00 -12.95
N ASP A 380 -6.28 27.94 -12.12
CA ASP A 380 -7.07 27.61 -10.93
C ASP A 380 -8.40 26.95 -11.30
N GLN A 381 -9.09 27.41 -12.36
CA GLN A 381 -10.31 26.79 -12.85
C GLN A 381 -10.06 25.38 -13.39
N ILE A 382 -8.97 25.20 -14.15
CA ILE A 382 -8.56 23.89 -14.67
C ILE A 382 -8.24 22.92 -13.53
N THR A 383 -7.49 23.37 -12.52
CA THR A 383 -7.17 22.58 -11.34
C THR A 383 -8.44 22.15 -10.58
N ARG A 384 -9.45 23.01 -10.48
CA ARG A 384 -10.74 22.67 -9.87
C ARG A 384 -11.53 21.65 -10.70
N ILE A 385 -11.46 21.72 -12.03
CA ILE A 385 -12.07 20.73 -12.92
C ILE A 385 -11.45 19.35 -12.69
N ILE A 386 -10.11 19.26 -12.69
CA ILE A 386 -9.37 18.01 -12.48
C ILE A 386 -9.62 17.41 -11.09
N SER A 387 -9.78 18.27 -10.06
CA SER A 387 -10.05 17.80 -8.69
C SER A 387 -11.51 17.41 -8.42
N GLY A 388 -12.40 17.51 -9.43
CA GLY A 388 -13.80 17.17 -9.30
C GLY A 388 -14.67 18.18 -8.52
N VAL A 389 -14.08 19.30 -8.09
CA VAL A 389 -14.79 20.38 -7.37
C VAL A 389 -15.38 21.41 -8.35
N GLY A 390 -15.01 21.33 -9.62
CA GLY A 390 -15.36 22.28 -10.67
C GLY A 390 -16.59 21.92 -11.49
N SER A 391 -17.56 21.14 -10.98
CA SER A 391 -18.78 20.76 -11.72
C SER A 391 -19.53 21.96 -12.32
N GLN A 392 -19.59 23.07 -11.59
CA GLN A 392 -20.20 24.33 -12.08
C GLN A 392 -19.56 24.88 -13.36
N TYR A 393 -18.25 24.67 -13.56
CA TYR A 393 -17.58 25.10 -14.81
C TYR A 393 -17.91 24.14 -15.95
N ILE A 394 -18.00 22.81 -15.66
CA ILE A 394 -18.36 21.78 -16.64
C ILE A 394 -19.81 21.97 -17.10
N ASP A 395 -20.72 22.37 -16.21
CA ASP A 395 -22.14 22.60 -16.52
C ASP A 395 -22.35 23.86 -17.41
N GLN A 396 -21.44 24.82 -17.37
CA GLN A 396 -21.46 26.02 -18.21
C GLN A 396 -20.82 25.81 -19.59
N MET A 397 -20.14 24.70 -19.83
CA MET A 397 -19.50 24.38 -21.10
C MET A 397 -20.50 23.97 -22.18
N SER A 398 -20.15 24.25 -23.43
CA SER A 398 -20.86 23.68 -24.57
C SER A 398 -20.71 22.14 -24.57
N ALA A 399 -21.67 21.45 -25.23
CA ALA A 399 -21.63 19.98 -25.30
C ALA A 399 -20.30 19.46 -25.92
N SER A 400 -19.77 20.16 -26.93
CA SER A 400 -18.50 19.81 -27.57
C SER A 400 -17.31 19.99 -26.63
N GLN A 401 -17.27 21.10 -25.88
CA GLN A 401 -16.20 21.35 -24.89
C GLN A 401 -16.23 20.33 -23.77
N ARG A 402 -17.43 19.99 -23.27
CA ARG A 402 -17.59 18.97 -22.22
C ARG A 402 -17.09 17.61 -22.69
N THR A 403 -17.43 17.18 -23.91
CA THR A 403 -16.91 15.92 -24.48
C THR A 403 -15.40 15.93 -24.59
N GLY A 404 -14.80 17.03 -25.07
CA GLY A 404 -13.34 17.16 -25.16
C GLY A 404 -12.65 17.13 -23.81
N VAL A 405 -13.20 17.80 -22.78
CA VAL A 405 -12.67 17.76 -21.41
C VAL A 405 -12.70 16.33 -20.84
N ILE A 406 -13.82 15.61 -21.02
CA ILE A 406 -13.96 14.23 -20.55
C ILE A 406 -12.94 13.31 -21.25
N SER A 407 -12.78 13.46 -22.57
CA SER A 407 -11.80 12.66 -23.33
C SER A 407 -10.36 12.93 -22.87
N ILE A 408 -9.97 14.19 -22.64
CA ILE A 408 -8.66 14.57 -22.14
C ILE A 408 -8.42 13.97 -20.73
N ILE A 409 -9.40 14.08 -19.84
CA ILE A 409 -9.30 13.51 -18.49
C ILE A 409 -9.16 11.99 -18.57
N THR A 410 -9.92 11.33 -19.43
CA THR A 410 -9.86 9.87 -19.59
C THR A 410 -8.50 9.42 -20.10
N GLN A 411 -7.94 10.08 -21.13
CA GLN A 411 -6.60 9.78 -21.64
C GLN A 411 -5.50 10.02 -20.58
N ALA A 412 -5.64 11.06 -19.75
CA ALA A 412 -4.71 11.27 -18.65
C ALA A 412 -4.80 10.17 -17.58
N MET A 413 -5.99 9.55 -17.38
CA MET A 413 -6.20 8.43 -16.46
C MET A 413 -5.58 7.12 -16.93
N ASP A 414 -5.17 6.98 -18.19
CA ASP A 414 -4.45 5.80 -18.67
C ASP A 414 -3.03 5.73 -18.08
N LYS A 415 -2.38 6.89 -17.86
CA LYS A 415 -0.99 6.95 -17.40
C LYS A 415 -0.73 6.19 -16.09
N PRO A 416 -1.56 6.28 -15.04
CA PRO A 416 -1.47 5.45 -13.85
C PRO A 416 -1.42 3.94 -14.11
N TYR A 417 -2.17 3.45 -15.10
CA TYR A 417 -2.22 2.01 -15.38
C TYR A 417 -0.94 1.47 -16.03
N VAL A 418 -0.08 2.33 -16.59
CA VAL A 418 1.28 1.94 -17.02
C VAL A 418 2.07 1.37 -15.85
N LEU A 419 1.91 1.92 -14.64
CA LEU A 419 2.54 1.37 -13.44
C LEU A 419 1.97 0.00 -13.06
N VAL A 420 0.69 -0.26 -13.31
CA VAL A 420 0.08 -1.59 -13.09
C VAL A 420 0.64 -2.61 -14.08
N ILE A 421 0.76 -2.24 -15.36
CA ILE A 421 1.36 -3.09 -16.40
C ILE A 421 2.82 -3.40 -16.07
N THR A 422 3.62 -2.39 -15.75
CA THR A 422 5.04 -2.58 -15.43
C THR A 422 5.22 -3.40 -14.15
N SER A 423 4.40 -3.19 -13.14
CA SER A 423 4.38 -3.99 -11.91
C SER A 423 3.99 -5.44 -12.19
N GLY A 424 2.95 -5.68 -13.00
CA GLY A 424 2.53 -7.01 -13.42
C GLY A 424 3.62 -7.75 -14.20
N ALA A 425 4.28 -7.07 -15.16
CA ALA A 425 5.37 -7.63 -15.94
C ALA A 425 6.59 -7.96 -15.05
N LEU A 426 6.98 -7.04 -14.16
CA LEU A 426 8.07 -7.28 -13.23
C LEU A 426 7.75 -8.44 -12.30
N SER A 427 6.53 -8.49 -11.75
CA SER A 427 6.08 -9.59 -10.89
C SER A 427 6.12 -10.94 -11.63
N LEU A 428 5.74 -10.99 -12.90
CA LEU A 428 5.80 -12.21 -13.73
C LEU A 428 7.24 -12.68 -13.93
N ILE A 429 8.18 -11.78 -14.16
CA ILE A 429 9.61 -12.10 -14.26
C ILE A 429 10.12 -12.65 -12.93
N LEU A 430 9.86 -11.95 -11.83
CA LEU A 430 10.30 -12.35 -10.49
C LEU A 430 9.71 -13.69 -10.07
N SER A 431 8.43 -13.93 -10.32
CA SER A 431 7.77 -15.19 -10.02
C SER A 431 8.30 -16.35 -10.87
N THR A 432 8.65 -16.12 -12.12
CA THR A 432 9.28 -17.12 -12.97
C THR A 432 10.65 -17.53 -12.43
N ILE A 433 11.47 -16.57 -12.01
CA ILE A 433 12.76 -16.84 -11.35
C ILE A 433 12.56 -17.63 -10.06
N LEU A 434 11.56 -17.25 -9.27
CA LEU A 434 11.22 -17.89 -8.00
C LEU A 434 10.80 -19.36 -8.20
N VAL A 435 9.96 -19.64 -9.19
CA VAL A 435 9.53 -21.01 -9.58
C VAL A 435 10.72 -21.83 -10.05
N ALA A 436 11.56 -21.29 -10.94
CA ALA A 436 12.73 -21.98 -11.46
C ALA A 436 13.72 -22.39 -10.36
N ARG A 437 14.02 -21.50 -9.42
CA ARG A 437 14.91 -21.79 -8.29
C ARG A 437 14.35 -22.89 -7.38
N THR A 438 13.09 -22.77 -6.97
CA THR A 438 12.48 -23.77 -6.09
C THR A 438 12.49 -25.17 -6.71
N ASN A 439 12.26 -25.27 -8.03
CA ASN A 439 12.32 -26.54 -8.74
C ASN A 439 13.76 -27.09 -8.78
N THR A 440 14.75 -26.24 -8.92
CA THR A 440 16.16 -26.65 -8.89
C THR A 440 16.59 -27.16 -7.50
N ASP A 441 16.18 -26.48 -6.45
CA ASP A 441 16.49 -26.88 -5.07
C ASP A 441 15.82 -28.21 -4.70
N ARG A 442 14.56 -28.41 -5.12
CA ARG A 442 13.85 -29.71 -4.96
C ARG A 442 14.54 -30.86 -5.71
N LYS A 443 15.06 -30.61 -6.91
CA LYS A 443 15.81 -31.63 -7.65
C LYS A 443 17.11 -31.99 -6.95
N ARG A 444 17.86 -30.97 -6.44
CA ARG A 444 19.10 -31.19 -5.71
C ARG A 444 18.90 -32.00 -4.41
N SER A 445 17.84 -31.69 -3.64
CA SER A 445 17.57 -32.46 -2.42
C SER A 445 17.20 -33.92 -2.72
N LYS A 446 16.42 -34.19 -3.77
CA LYS A 446 16.10 -35.56 -4.19
C LYS A 446 17.32 -36.35 -4.67
N VAL A 447 18.27 -35.71 -5.38
CA VAL A 447 19.53 -36.36 -5.79
C VAL A 447 20.37 -36.70 -4.57
N MET A 448 20.52 -35.79 -3.61
CA MET A 448 21.27 -36.05 -2.37
C MET A 448 20.62 -37.13 -1.48
N GLU A 449 19.29 -37.23 -1.46
CA GLU A 449 18.57 -38.33 -0.77
C GLU A 449 18.83 -39.70 -1.44
N ASN A 450 18.84 -39.71 -2.79
CA ASN A 450 19.10 -40.96 -3.53
C ASN A 450 20.57 -41.39 -3.47
N ASP A 451 21.51 -40.46 -3.37
CA ASP A 451 22.94 -40.76 -3.22
C ASP A 451 23.33 -41.19 -1.78
N ALA A 452 22.45 -40.93 -0.79
CA ALA A 452 22.62 -41.30 0.61
C ALA A 452 21.90 -42.60 0.98
N ALA A 453 21.04 -43.13 0.11
CA ALA A 453 20.30 -44.41 0.27
C ALA A 453 21.00 -45.56 -0.48
#